data_387e86c5e3f6340a23e32218b7a59598
#
_entry.id   387e86c5e3f6340a23e32218b7a59598
#
_cell.length_a   1.000
_cell.length_b   1.000
_cell.length_c   1.000
_cell.angle_alpha   90.00
_cell.angle_beta   90.00
_cell.angle_gamma   90.00
#
_symmetry.space_group_name_H-M   'P 1'
#
loop_
_entity.id
_entity.type
_entity.pdbx_description
1 polymer ?
#
loop_
_entity_poly.entity_id
_entity_poly.type
_entity_poly.pdbx_seq_one_letter_code
_entity_poly.pdbx_strand_id
1 'polypeptide(L)'
;VTRAEKAQKILAILDELYPDPPIPLRHQDPFTLLIAVLLSAQTTDARVNEVTPALFNDGPTPATMAALSTATILRHIRTLGLAPTKAKRVKALAQQLVDEFDGEVPRDFAGLESLPGVGHKTAGVVMAQAFGEPAFPVDTHIHRLAARWGLSTGKTVELTERDLKKVFPKSRWGDAHLKIIYFAREHCPAQYHELEGCPICGWAASKKRTLAERRANNLARQEASVRLKAARKPVITPT
;
A
#
# COMPACT_ATOMS: atom_id res chain seq x y z
N VAL A 1 -21.72 11.91 -16.76
CA VAL A 1 -20.54 12.38 -16.00
C VAL A 1 -19.30 11.71 -16.58
N THR A 2 -18.37 12.50 -17.07
CA THR A 2 -17.08 12.02 -17.59
C THR A 2 -16.20 11.45 -16.46
N ARG A 3 -15.16 10.68 -16.83
CA ARG A 3 -14.20 10.18 -15.80
C ARG A 3 -13.46 11.32 -15.10
N ALA A 4 -13.16 12.41 -15.80
CA ALA A 4 -12.49 13.57 -15.24
C ALA A 4 -13.37 14.31 -14.22
N GLU A 5 -14.64 14.61 -14.56
CA GLU A 5 -15.61 15.21 -13.62
C GLU A 5 -15.82 14.33 -12.39
N LYS A 6 -15.87 13.00 -12.60
CA LYS A 6 -15.97 12.04 -11.50
C LYS A 6 -14.75 12.10 -10.60
N ALA A 7 -13.54 12.12 -11.17
CA ALA A 7 -12.29 12.22 -10.41
C ALA A 7 -12.20 13.52 -9.60
N GLN A 8 -12.64 14.66 -10.18
CA GLN A 8 -12.70 15.94 -9.46
C GLN A 8 -13.65 15.89 -8.26
N LYS A 9 -14.85 15.32 -8.45
CA LYS A 9 -15.81 15.17 -7.35
C LYS A 9 -15.30 14.21 -6.26
N ILE A 10 -14.65 13.12 -6.65
CA ILE A 10 -14.00 12.19 -5.71
C ILE A 10 -12.93 12.94 -4.91
N LEU A 11 -12.08 13.70 -5.58
CA LEU A 11 -11.01 14.44 -4.93
C LEU A 11 -11.55 15.46 -3.92
N ALA A 12 -12.62 16.17 -4.26
CA ALA A 12 -13.27 17.10 -3.33
C ALA A 12 -13.78 16.41 -2.05
N ILE A 13 -14.41 15.23 -2.18
CA ILE A 13 -14.85 14.44 -1.01
C ILE A 13 -13.64 13.95 -0.19
N LEU A 14 -12.58 13.51 -0.87
CA LEU A 14 -11.36 13.08 -0.18
C LEU A 14 -10.66 14.24 0.53
N ASP A 15 -10.69 15.45 -0.02
CA ASP A 15 -10.13 16.66 0.59
C ASP A 15 -10.90 17.06 1.86
N GLU A 16 -12.22 16.90 1.83
CA GLU A 16 -13.08 17.16 2.98
C GLU A 16 -12.85 16.14 4.11
N LEU A 17 -12.78 14.84 3.76
CA LEU A 17 -12.59 13.77 4.74
C LEU A 17 -11.17 13.70 5.29
N TYR A 18 -10.17 13.99 4.47
CA TYR A 18 -8.76 13.88 4.78
C TYR A 18 -8.00 15.13 4.32
N PRO A 19 -8.13 16.27 5.03
CA PRO A 19 -7.47 17.52 4.61
C PRO A 19 -5.93 17.36 4.53
N ASP A 20 -5.32 16.74 5.53
CA ASP A 20 -3.87 16.51 5.61
C ASP A 20 -3.56 15.16 6.30
N PRO A 21 -3.74 14.04 5.60
CA PRO A 21 -3.54 12.72 6.18
C PRO A 21 -2.02 12.46 6.36
N PRO A 22 -1.57 12.02 7.55
CA PRO A 22 -0.16 11.74 7.77
C PRO A 22 0.31 10.52 6.98
N ILE A 23 1.61 10.47 6.67
CA ILE A 23 2.22 9.27 6.10
C ILE A 23 2.17 8.16 7.16
N PRO A 24 1.59 6.97 6.85
CA PRO A 24 1.33 5.94 7.87
C PRO A 24 2.60 5.31 8.45
N LEU A 25 3.68 5.25 7.65
CA LEU A 25 4.96 4.68 8.06
C LEU A 25 5.84 5.73 8.74
N ARG A 26 6.25 5.46 9.98
CA ARG A 26 7.16 6.34 10.74
C ARG A 26 8.55 6.32 10.12
N HIS A 27 9.08 7.50 9.83
CA HIS A 27 10.40 7.71 9.24
C HIS A 27 10.94 9.09 9.63
N GLN A 28 12.23 9.32 9.39
CA GLN A 28 12.91 10.59 9.68
C GLN A 28 13.46 11.25 8.40
N ASP A 29 13.76 10.45 7.40
CA ASP A 29 14.42 10.84 6.16
C ASP A 29 14.05 9.88 5.01
N PRO A 30 14.48 10.15 3.76
CA PRO A 30 14.20 9.28 2.61
C PRO A 30 14.70 7.84 2.77
N PHE A 31 15.84 7.61 3.45
CA PHE A 31 16.37 6.27 3.67
C PHE A 31 15.48 5.45 4.60
N THR A 32 15.12 6.01 5.75
CA THR A 32 14.26 5.32 6.73
C THR A 32 12.87 5.09 6.18
N LEU A 33 12.34 6.00 5.33
CA LEU A 33 11.09 5.77 4.60
C LEU A 33 11.23 4.61 3.61
N LEU A 34 12.29 4.58 2.80
CA LEU A 34 12.54 3.51 1.83
C LEU A 34 12.59 2.14 2.51
N ILE A 35 13.32 2.02 3.62
CA ILE A 35 13.37 0.78 4.42
C ILE A 35 11.98 0.43 4.97
N ALA A 36 11.25 1.38 5.55
CA ALA A 36 9.91 1.14 6.09
C ALA A 36 8.94 0.66 5.01
N VAL A 37 8.98 1.26 3.80
CA VAL A 37 8.14 0.84 2.65
C VAL A 37 8.54 -0.56 2.17
N LEU A 38 9.82 -0.90 2.09
CA LEU A 38 10.28 -2.26 1.78
C LEU A 38 9.74 -3.28 2.80
N LEU A 39 9.80 -2.93 4.08
CA LEU A 39 9.32 -3.80 5.17
C LEU A 39 7.79 -3.93 5.18
N SER A 40 7.04 -2.98 4.64
CA SER A 40 5.57 -3.02 4.58
C SER A 40 5.01 -4.04 3.59
N ALA A 41 5.83 -4.61 2.70
CA ALA A 41 5.38 -5.66 1.78
C ALA A 41 4.75 -6.84 2.55
N GLN A 42 3.44 -7.11 2.33
CA GLN A 42 2.65 -8.14 3.03
C GLN A 42 2.69 -8.01 4.57
N THR A 43 2.80 -6.77 5.06
CA THR A 43 2.81 -6.47 6.50
C THR A 43 2.06 -5.16 6.74
N THR A 44 1.32 -5.06 7.83
CA THR A 44 0.60 -3.82 8.18
C THR A 44 1.57 -2.73 8.63
N ASP A 45 1.22 -1.46 8.37
CA ASP A 45 2.02 -0.30 8.78
C ASP A 45 2.25 -0.30 10.30
N ALA A 46 1.25 -0.67 11.10
CA ALA A 46 1.37 -0.78 12.55
C ALA A 46 2.50 -1.73 12.97
N ARG A 47 2.58 -2.93 12.34
CA ARG A 47 3.64 -3.90 12.63
C ARG A 47 5.01 -3.42 12.18
N VAL A 48 5.10 -2.71 11.05
CA VAL A 48 6.36 -2.07 10.63
C VAL A 48 6.79 -1.03 11.64
N ASN A 49 5.87 -0.16 12.07
CA ASN A 49 6.13 0.90 13.04
C ASN A 49 6.51 0.40 14.44
N GLU A 50 6.16 -0.85 14.80
CA GLU A 50 6.60 -1.48 16.05
C GLU A 50 8.10 -1.85 16.02
N VAL A 51 8.63 -2.27 14.88
CA VAL A 51 9.99 -2.82 14.78
C VAL A 51 11.03 -1.83 14.28
N THR A 52 10.61 -0.85 13.46
CA THR A 52 11.53 0.10 12.82
C THR A 52 12.27 1.02 13.79
N PRO A 53 11.71 1.49 14.93
CA PRO A 53 12.48 2.33 15.85
C PRO A 53 13.75 1.69 16.36
N ALA A 54 13.71 0.41 16.77
CA ALA A 54 14.88 -0.32 17.23
C ALA A 54 15.88 -0.60 16.09
N LEU A 55 15.40 -0.93 14.90
CA LEU A 55 16.23 -1.13 13.72
C LEU A 55 16.96 0.17 13.31
N PHE A 56 16.25 1.30 13.30
CA PHE A 56 16.81 2.59 12.91
C PHE A 56 17.74 3.19 13.98
N ASN A 57 17.58 2.79 15.25
CA ASN A 57 18.53 3.16 16.28
C ASN A 57 19.91 2.51 16.04
N ASP A 58 19.94 1.23 15.61
CA ASP A 58 21.18 0.49 15.33
C ASP A 58 21.77 0.82 13.94
N GLY A 59 20.90 1.18 12.96
CA GLY A 59 21.30 1.48 11.59
C GLY A 59 20.56 2.70 11.01
N PRO A 60 20.85 3.93 11.51
CA PRO A 60 20.13 5.13 11.08
C PRO A 60 20.48 5.61 9.66
N THR A 61 21.62 5.20 9.11
CA THR A 61 22.10 5.59 7.78
C THR A 61 22.37 4.37 6.89
N PRO A 62 22.47 4.54 5.56
CA PRO A 62 22.86 3.43 4.68
C PRO A 62 24.17 2.75 5.12
N ALA A 63 25.20 3.52 5.47
CA ALA A 63 26.48 2.98 5.89
C ALA A 63 26.38 2.16 7.18
N THR A 64 25.70 2.67 8.20
CA THR A 64 25.53 1.94 9.47
C THR A 64 24.63 0.71 9.30
N MET A 65 23.57 0.81 8.49
CA MET A 65 22.69 -0.33 8.19
C MET A 65 23.44 -1.41 7.39
N ALA A 66 24.26 -1.03 6.42
CA ALA A 66 25.13 -1.94 5.66
C ALA A 66 26.17 -2.63 6.54
N ALA A 67 26.65 -2.00 7.61
CA ALA A 67 27.57 -2.59 8.56
C ALA A 67 26.90 -3.64 9.47
N LEU A 68 25.57 -3.60 9.68
CA LEU A 68 24.87 -4.61 10.47
C LEU A 68 24.94 -5.99 9.79
N SER A 69 25.04 -7.04 10.59
CA SER A 69 24.88 -8.39 10.07
C SER A 69 23.42 -8.66 9.67
N THR A 70 23.19 -9.51 8.67
CA THR A 70 21.83 -9.95 8.30
C THR A 70 21.09 -10.56 9.49
N ALA A 71 21.81 -11.24 10.39
CA ALA A 71 21.26 -11.82 11.62
C ALA A 71 20.77 -10.73 12.59
N THR A 72 21.50 -9.62 12.71
CA THR A 72 21.09 -8.47 13.53
C THR A 72 19.83 -7.83 12.97
N ILE A 73 19.79 -7.54 11.67
CA ILE A 73 18.60 -7.00 11.01
C ILE A 73 17.41 -7.96 11.19
N LEU A 74 17.61 -9.26 10.96
CA LEU A 74 16.57 -10.28 11.14
C LEU A 74 16.01 -10.29 12.57
N ARG A 75 16.86 -10.15 13.58
CA ARG A 75 16.44 -10.11 14.98
C ARG A 75 15.44 -8.97 15.23
N HIS A 76 15.67 -7.78 14.67
CA HIS A 76 14.75 -6.64 14.81
C HIS A 76 13.40 -6.90 14.12
N ILE A 77 13.42 -7.46 12.92
CA ILE A 77 12.21 -7.60 12.10
C ILE A 77 11.57 -9.00 12.14
N ARG A 78 11.98 -9.87 13.06
CA ARG A 78 11.55 -11.29 13.12
C ARG A 78 10.04 -11.53 13.18
N THR A 79 9.29 -10.54 13.67
CA THR A 79 7.82 -10.62 13.79
C THR A 79 7.10 -10.24 12.49
N LEU A 80 7.82 -9.75 11.48
CA LEU A 80 7.24 -9.42 10.17
C LEU A 80 7.16 -10.64 9.28
N GLY A 81 6.15 -10.68 8.41
CA GLY A 81 6.10 -11.70 7.35
C GLY A 81 7.32 -11.61 6.44
N LEU A 82 7.85 -12.77 6.00
CA LEU A 82 9.02 -12.87 5.13
C LEU A 82 10.31 -12.26 5.70
N ALA A 83 10.43 -12.19 7.02
CA ALA A 83 11.55 -11.54 7.72
C ALA A 83 12.95 -11.96 7.21
N PRO A 84 13.27 -13.25 6.96
CA PRO A 84 14.60 -13.64 6.45
C PRO A 84 14.92 -13.01 5.09
N THR A 85 13.96 -12.99 4.18
CA THR A 85 14.12 -12.37 2.85
C THR A 85 14.24 -10.86 2.95
N LYS A 86 13.41 -10.22 3.80
CA LYS A 86 13.46 -8.78 4.05
C LYS A 86 14.80 -8.36 4.65
N ALA A 87 15.33 -9.10 5.62
CA ALA A 87 16.64 -8.80 6.24
C ALA A 87 17.78 -8.81 5.21
N LYS A 88 17.80 -9.82 4.32
CA LYS A 88 18.76 -9.87 3.22
C LYS A 88 18.63 -8.67 2.26
N ARG A 89 17.38 -8.31 1.90
CA ARG A 89 17.11 -7.18 1.01
C ARG A 89 17.51 -5.85 1.64
N VAL A 90 17.17 -5.62 2.91
CA VAL A 90 17.56 -4.39 3.64
C VAL A 90 19.06 -4.23 3.64
N LYS A 91 19.82 -5.30 4.00
CA LYS A 91 21.28 -5.24 3.98
C LYS A 91 21.84 -4.97 2.58
N ALA A 92 21.37 -5.69 1.57
CA ALA A 92 21.85 -5.53 0.21
C ALA A 92 21.51 -4.14 -0.36
N LEU A 93 20.31 -3.62 -0.07
CA LEU A 93 19.89 -2.28 -0.46
C LEU A 93 20.79 -1.21 0.19
N ALA A 94 21.02 -1.32 1.50
CA ALA A 94 21.89 -0.38 2.20
C ALA A 94 23.34 -0.42 1.66
N GLN A 95 23.85 -1.61 1.36
CA GLN A 95 25.18 -1.77 0.76
C GLN A 95 25.24 -1.12 -0.63
N GLN A 96 24.23 -1.37 -1.49
CA GLN A 96 24.21 -0.77 -2.83
C GLN A 96 24.09 0.76 -2.79
N LEU A 97 23.35 1.32 -1.83
CA LEU A 97 23.32 2.77 -1.64
C LEU A 97 24.71 3.34 -1.34
N VAL A 98 25.49 2.63 -0.50
CA VAL A 98 26.87 3.05 -0.19
C VAL A 98 27.79 2.92 -1.41
N ASP A 99 27.70 1.80 -2.13
CA ASP A 99 28.66 1.46 -3.19
C ASP A 99 28.40 2.23 -4.50
N GLU A 100 27.14 2.54 -4.81
CA GLU A 100 26.74 3.06 -6.13
C GLU A 100 26.08 4.45 -6.07
N PHE A 101 25.65 4.90 -4.87
CA PHE A 101 24.87 6.14 -4.71
C PHE A 101 25.42 7.05 -3.61
N ASP A 102 26.70 6.91 -3.24
CA ASP A 102 27.36 7.72 -2.19
C ASP A 102 26.61 7.79 -0.86
N GLY A 103 25.83 6.75 -0.53
CA GLY A 103 24.98 6.68 0.66
C GLY A 103 23.69 7.49 0.57
N GLU A 104 23.33 8.00 -0.59
CA GLU A 104 22.11 8.77 -0.81
C GLU A 104 21.01 7.93 -1.47
N VAL A 105 19.75 8.25 -1.18
CA VAL A 105 18.61 7.60 -1.85
C VAL A 105 18.41 8.25 -3.23
N PRO A 106 18.43 7.49 -4.34
CA PRO A 106 18.24 8.05 -5.67
C PRO A 106 16.88 8.73 -5.81
N ARG A 107 16.84 9.86 -6.55
CA ARG A 107 15.63 10.67 -6.76
C ARG A 107 14.99 10.43 -8.12
N ASP A 108 15.11 9.23 -8.65
CA ASP A 108 14.51 8.81 -9.90
C ASP A 108 14.08 7.34 -9.84
N PHE A 109 13.16 6.96 -10.72
CA PHE A 109 12.62 5.60 -10.76
C PHE A 109 13.67 4.55 -11.11
N ALA A 110 14.58 4.84 -12.04
CA ALA A 110 15.57 3.87 -12.49
C ALA A 110 16.54 3.50 -11.36
N GLY A 111 17.05 4.50 -10.64
CA GLY A 111 17.90 4.30 -9.48
C GLY A 111 17.17 3.56 -8.36
N LEU A 112 15.95 3.98 -8.00
CA LEU A 112 15.17 3.32 -6.96
C LEU A 112 14.84 1.86 -7.32
N GLU A 113 14.42 1.57 -8.56
CA GLU A 113 14.04 0.23 -9.01
C GLU A 113 15.25 -0.70 -9.18
N SER A 114 16.48 -0.16 -9.27
CA SER A 114 17.71 -0.96 -9.25
C SER A 114 18.03 -1.56 -7.87
N LEU A 115 17.44 -0.99 -6.80
CA LEU A 115 17.73 -1.39 -5.43
C LEU A 115 17.04 -2.73 -5.07
N PRO A 116 17.71 -3.61 -4.30
CA PRO A 116 17.18 -4.90 -3.91
C PRO A 116 15.84 -4.83 -3.17
N GLY A 117 14.79 -5.36 -3.78
CA GLY A 117 13.46 -5.42 -3.18
C GLY A 117 12.59 -4.18 -3.40
N VAL A 118 13.08 -3.24 -4.20
CA VAL A 118 12.33 -2.05 -4.61
C VAL A 118 11.72 -2.30 -5.99
N GLY A 119 10.40 -2.38 -6.06
CA GLY A 119 9.67 -2.43 -7.32
C GLY A 119 9.00 -1.09 -7.60
N HIS A 120 8.33 -0.98 -8.75
CA HIS A 120 7.67 0.25 -9.22
C HIS A 120 6.78 0.92 -8.18
N LYS A 121 5.96 0.15 -7.46
CA LYS A 121 5.09 0.68 -6.39
C LYS A 121 5.91 1.28 -5.24
N THR A 122 6.97 0.61 -4.79
CA THR A 122 7.83 1.09 -3.70
C THR A 122 8.56 2.36 -4.13
N ALA A 123 9.17 2.35 -5.33
CA ALA A 123 9.81 3.53 -5.90
C ALA A 123 8.83 4.71 -5.98
N GLY A 124 7.62 4.49 -6.48
CA GLY A 124 6.58 5.52 -6.56
C GLY A 124 6.18 6.11 -5.20
N VAL A 125 6.11 5.28 -4.14
CA VAL A 125 5.84 5.78 -2.78
C VAL A 125 6.97 6.68 -2.29
N VAL A 126 8.23 6.27 -2.48
CA VAL A 126 9.39 7.07 -2.08
C VAL A 126 9.45 8.38 -2.88
N MET A 127 9.25 8.33 -4.20
CA MET A 127 9.19 9.54 -5.03
C MET A 127 8.14 10.53 -4.53
N ALA A 128 6.92 10.04 -4.25
CA ALA A 128 5.83 10.90 -3.81
C ALA A 128 6.01 11.42 -2.38
N GLN A 129 6.41 10.56 -1.45
CA GLN A 129 6.37 10.88 -0.01
C GLN A 129 7.69 11.42 0.55
N ALA A 130 8.85 10.96 0.02
CA ALA A 130 10.14 11.47 0.48
C ALA A 130 10.60 12.70 -0.31
N PHE A 131 10.29 12.75 -1.60
CA PHE A 131 10.82 13.80 -2.49
C PHE A 131 9.77 14.77 -3.00
N GLY A 132 8.48 14.53 -2.75
CA GLY A 132 7.40 15.36 -3.28
C GLY A 132 7.26 15.31 -4.81
N GLU A 133 7.91 14.33 -5.45
CA GLU A 133 7.86 14.16 -6.90
C GLU A 133 6.53 13.54 -7.34
N PRO A 134 5.95 13.98 -8.47
CA PRO A 134 4.67 13.48 -8.91
C PRO A 134 4.70 11.99 -9.28
N ALA A 135 4.24 11.13 -8.38
CA ALA A 135 4.04 9.71 -8.60
C ALA A 135 2.64 9.29 -8.13
N PHE A 136 2.06 8.30 -8.79
CA PHE A 136 0.77 7.72 -8.40
C PHE A 136 0.95 6.22 -8.15
N PRO A 137 1.53 5.82 -7.00
CA PRO A 137 1.71 4.41 -6.70
C PRO A 137 0.36 3.72 -6.59
N VAL A 138 0.19 2.58 -7.24
CA VAL A 138 -1.07 1.81 -7.19
C VAL A 138 -0.86 0.55 -6.36
N ASP A 139 -1.51 0.53 -5.21
CA ASP A 139 -1.60 -0.66 -4.36
C ASP A 139 -2.94 -1.39 -4.57
N THR A 140 -3.18 -2.44 -3.80
CA THR A 140 -4.43 -3.21 -3.86
C THR A 140 -5.66 -2.40 -3.48
N HIS A 141 -5.52 -1.40 -2.61
CA HIS A 141 -6.61 -0.49 -2.23
C HIS A 141 -6.99 0.41 -3.40
N ILE A 142 -6.02 1.11 -3.96
CA ILE A 142 -6.20 2.03 -5.09
C ILE A 142 -6.72 1.29 -6.31
N HIS A 143 -6.12 0.13 -6.63
CA HIS A 143 -6.57 -0.71 -7.75
C HIS A 143 -8.05 -1.10 -7.62
N ARG A 144 -8.46 -1.55 -6.43
CA ARG A 144 -9.85 -1.91 -6.13
C ARG A 144 -10.79 -0.70 -6.24
N LEU A 145 -10.44 0.43 -5.62
CA LEU A 145 -11.29 1.60 -5.60
C LEU A 145 -11.41 2.25 -6.99
N ALA A 146 -10.33 2.34 -7.75
CA ALA A 146 -10.36 2.83 -9.12
C ALA A 146 -11.35 2.03 -9.99
N ALA A 147 -11.39 0.70 -9.82
CA ALA A 147 -12.34 -0.16 -10.50
C ALA A 147 -13.78 0.03 -9.98
N ARG A 148 -13.98 0.14 -8.66
CA ARG A 148 -15.31 0.41 -8.05
C ARG A 148 -15.88 1.72 -8.52
N TRP A 149 -15.09 2.77 -8.57
CA TRP A 149 -15.48 4.11 -8.99
C TRP A 149 -15.60 4.27 -10.52
N GLY A 150 -15.17 3.26 -11.28
CA GLY A 150 -15.20 3.31 -12.74
C GLY A 150 -14.20 4.30 -13.34
N LEU A 151 -13.13 4.63 -12.61
CA LEU A 151 -12.01 5.45 -13.11
C LEU A 151 -11.06 4.61 -13.96
N SER A 152 -10.94 3.30 -13.67
CA SER A 152 -10.22 2.33 -14.48
C SER A 152 -11.05 1.05 -14.66
N THR A 153 -10.67 0.25 -15.65
CA THR A 153 -11.27 -1.09 -15.82
C THR A 153 -10.80 -2.08 -14.77
N GLY A 154 -9.69 -1.80 -14.08
CA GLY A 154 -9.11 -2.68 -13.07
C GLY A 154 -8.55 -3.99 -13.62
N LYS A 155 -8.10 -4.03 -14.89
CA LYS A 155 -7.53 -5.25 -15.49
C LYS A 155 -6.12 -5.51 -14.98
N THR A 156 -5.27 -4.49 -14.95
CA THR A 156 -3.91 -4.55 -14.39
C THR A 156 -3.60 -3.32 -13.56
N VAL A 157 -2.56 -3.40 -12.73
CA VAL A 157 -2.08 -2.30 -11.89
C VAL A 157 -1.54 -1.15 -12.76
N GLU A 158 -0.77 -1.47 -13.79
CA GLU A 158 -0.17 -0.50 -14.72
C GLU A 158 -1.26 0.26 -15.50
N LEU A 159 -2.30 -0.46 -15.95
CA LEU A 159 -3.45 0.18 -16.59
C LEU A 159 -4.17 1.12 -15.62
N THR A 160 -4.33 0.71 -14.37
CA THR A 160 -4.97 1.52 -13.35
C THR A 160 -4.17 2.79 -13.09
N GLU A 161 -2.86 2.69 -12.91
CA GLU A 161 -1.98 3.84 -12.73
C GLU A 161 -2.09 4.82 -13.91
N ARG A 162 -1.99 4.32 -15.13
CA ARG A 162 -2.12 5.12 -16.37
C ARG A 162 -3.47 5.80 -16.45
N ASP A 163 -4.56 5.11 -16.10
CA ASP A 163 -5.91 5.66 -16.15
C ASP A 163 -6.10 6.76 -15.08
N LEU A 164 -5.59 6.56 -13.87
CA LEU A 164 -5.65 7.54 -12.78
C LEU A 164 -4.81 8.78 -13.09
N LYS A 165 -3.61 8.62 -13.63
CA LYS A 165 -2.74 9.72 -14.07
C LYS A 165 -3.38 10.61 -15.14
N LYS A 166 -4.33 10.08 -15.94
CA LYS A 166 -5.07 10.86 -16.96
C LYS A 166 -6.19 11.71 -16.36
N VAL A 167 -6.76 11.31 -15.24
CA VAL A 167 -7.97 11.94 -14.70
C VAL A 167 -7.71 12.79 -13.46
N PHE A 168 -6.62 12.53 -12.72
CA PHE A 168 -6.18 13.37 -11.61
C PHE A 168 -5.10 14.35 -12.06
N PRO A 169 -5.12 15.61 -11.59
CA PRO A 169 -4.05 16.57 -11.85
C PRO A 169 -2.70 16.05 -11.35
N LYS A 170 -1.63 16.25 -12.14
CA LYS A 170 -0.29 15.75 -11.81
C LYS A 170 0.20 16.19 -10.42
N SER A 171 -0.08 17.45 -10.05
CA SER A 171 0.25 18.01 -8.73
C SER A 171 -0.47 17.35 -7.55
N ARG A 172 -1.51 16.55 -7.81
CA ARG A 172 -2.33 15.90 -6.78
C ARG A 172 -2.11 14.39 -6.68
N TRP A 173 -1.19 13.80 -7.45
CA TRP A 173 -1.03 12.34 -7.50
C TRP A 173 -0.62 11.74 -6.15
N GLY A 174 0.41 12.29 -5.51
CA GLY A 174 0.88 11.80 -4.20
C GLY A 174 -0.16 11.97 -3.09
N ASP A 175 -0.82 13.13 -3.06
CA ASP A 175 -1.89 13.45 -2.12
C ASP A 175 -3.12 12.55 -2.34
N ALA A 176 -3.59 12.43 -3.58
CA ALA A 176 -4.70 11.55 -3.92
C ALA A 176 -4.42 10.08 -3.59
N HIS A 177 -3.18 9.60 -3.84
CA HIS A 177 -2.74 8.27 -3.44
C HIS A 177 -2.98 8.02 -1.95
N LEU A 178 -2.51 8.92 -1.10
CA LEU A 178 -2.59 8.78 0.35
C LEU A 178 -4.05 8.83 0.85
N LYS A 179 -4.81 9.81 0.39
CA LYS A 179 -6.24 9.97 0.74
C LYS A 179 -7.09 8.78 0.31
N ILE A 180 -6.83 8.21 -0.87
CA ILE A 180 -7.53 7.00 -1.34
C ILE A 180 -7.22 5.81 -0.43
N ILE A 181 -6.01 5.66 0.06
CA ILE A 181 -5.66 4.57 1.00
C ILE A 181 -6.44 4.72 2.32
N TYR A 182 -6.48 5.94 2.90
CA TYR A 182 -7.27 6.19 4.11
C TYR A 182 -8.74 5.89 3.89
N PHE A 183 -9.32 6.41 2.83
CA PHE A 183 -10.72 6.15 2.46
C PHE A 183 -11.00 4.64 2.27
N ALA A 184 -10.07 3.93 1.66
CA ALA A 184 -10.20 2.49 1.42
C ALA A 184 -10.24 1.67 2.72
N ARG A 185 -9.49 2.11 3.73
CA ARG A 185 -9.41 1.46 5.04
C ARG A 185 -10.65 1.74 5.88
N GLU A 186 -11.15 2.96 5.87
CA GLU A 186 -12.23 3.41 6.74
C GLU A 186 -13.63 3.18 6.15
N HIS A 187 -13.82 3.50 4.87
CA HIS A 187 -15.14 3.53 4.24
C HIS A 187 -15.36 2.45 3.17
N CYS A 188 -14.29 1.88 2.61
CA CYS A 188 -14.44 1.03 1.43
C CYS A 188 -13.63 -0.28 1.53
N PRO A 189 -13.98 -1.17 2.48
CA PRO A 189 -13.25 -2.41 2.71
C PRO A 189 -13.30 -3.35 1.49
N ALA A 190 -12.38 -4.33 1.45
CA ALA A 190 -12.31 -5.29 0.36
C ALA A 190 -13.49 -6.25 0.36
N GLN A 191 -13.94 -6.68 1.54
CA GLN A 191 -15.02 -7.65 1.73
C GLN A 191 -16.20 -7.00 2.44
N TYR A 192 -17.40 -7.50 2.17
CA TYR A 192 -18.67 -7.09 2.80
C TYR A 192 -19.00 -5.60 2.66
N HIS A 193 -18.41 -4.94 1.65
CA HIS A 193 -18.66 -3.53 1.39
C HIS A 193 -20.04 -3.29 0.78
N GLU A 194 -20.83 -2.43 1.41
CA GLU A 194 -22.14 -2.00 0.89
C GLU A 194 -21.97 -0.69 0.13
N LEU A 195 -22.00 -0.78 -1.22
CA LEU A 195 -21.67 0.35 -2.07
C LEU A 195 -22.63 1.53 -1.92
N GLU A 196 -23.92 1.26 -1.72
CA GLU A 196 -24.94 2.31 -1.61
C GLU A 196 -24.75 3.22 -0.39
N GLY A 197 -24.27 2.67 0.72
CA GLY A 197 -23.97 3.43 1.94
C GLY A 197 -22.61 4.14 1.92
N CYS A 198 -21.76 3.87 0.93
CA CYS A 198 -20.43 4.45 0.86
C CYS A 198 -20.48 5.88 0.26
N PRO A 199 -19.80 6.88 0.87
CA PRO A 199 -19.82 8.28 0.43
C PRO A 199 -19.44 8.50 -1.05
N ILE A 200 -18.59 7.63 -1.59
CA ILE A 200 -18.16 7.72 -2.99
C ILE A 200 -18.81 6.62 -3.85
N CYS A 201 -18.80 5.36 -3.41
CA CYS A 201 -19.31 4.25 -4.23
C CYS A 201 -20.79 4.39 -4.53
N GLY A 202 -21.61 4.96 -3.64
CA GLY A 202 -23.06 5.11 -3.78
C GLY A 202 -23.48 5.88 -5.04
N TRP A 203 -22.66 6.84 -5.48
CA TRP A 203 -22.92 7.61 -6.70
C TRP A 203 -21.93 7.31 -7.83
N ALA A 204 -20.68 6.88 -7.52
CA ALA A 204 -19.64 6.68 -8.52
C ALA A 204 -19.70 5.31 -9.19
N ALA A 205 -20.14 4.26 -8.46
CA ALA A 205 -20.21 2.91 -8.98
C ALA A 205 -21.33 2.74 -10.03
N SER A 206 -21.07 1.98 -11.08
CA SER A 206 -22.10 1.62 -12.03
C SER A 206 -23.09 0.60 -11.45
N LYS A 207 -24.34 0.58 -11.91
CA LYS A 207 -25.34 -0.45 -11.54
C LYS A 207 -24.80 -1.88 -11.70
N LYS A 208 -24.07 -2.13 -12.80
CA LYS A 208 -23.43 -3.43 -13.06
C LYS A 208 -22.40 -3.77 -11.95
N ARG A 209 -21.60 -2.80 -11.53
CA ARG A 209 -20.60 -2.99 -10.47
C ARG A 209 -21.26 -3.24 -9.12
N THR A 210 -22.29 -2.48 -8.77
CA THR A 210 -23.05 -2.65 -7.53
C THR A 210 -23.65 -4.07 -7.45
N LEU A 211 -24.27 -4.55 -8.53
CA LEU A 211 -24.80 -5.90 -8.58
C LEU A 211 -23.72 -6.98 -8.45
N ALA A 212 -22.56 -6.79 -9.07
CA ALA A 212 -21.44 -7.73 -8.96
C ALA A 212 -20.89 -7.80 -7.53
N GLU A 213 -20.70 -6.67 -6.85
CA GLU A 213 -20.24 -6.61 -5.46
C GLU A 213 -21.27 -7.23 -4.49
N ARG A 214 -22.57 -6.98 -4.68
CA ARG A 214 -23.63 -7.64 -3.89
C ARG A 214 -23.57 -9.16 -4.01
N ARG A 215 -23.41 -9.68 -5.22
CA ARG A 215 -23.28 -11.14 -5.46
C ARG A 215 -22.05 -11.70 -4.78
N ALA A 216 -20.91 -11.03 -4.89
CA ALA A 216 -19.67 -11.44 -4.24
C ALA A 216 -19.80 -11.45 -2.71
N ASN A 217 -20.42 -10.41 -2.13
CA ASN A 217 -20.66 -10.32 -0.69
C ASN A 217 -21.60 -11.44 -0.20
N ASN A 218 -22.65 -11.77 -0.93
CA ASN A 218 -23.58 -12.86 -0.57
C ASN A 218 -22.88 -14.20 -0.60
N LEU A 219 -22.05 -14.46 -1.62
CA LEU A 219 -21.26 -15.68 -1.72
C LEU A 219 -20.29 -15.81 -0.54
N ALA A 220 -19.54 -14.73 -0.23
CA ALA A 220 -18.60 -14.72 0.89
C ALA A 220 -19.30 -14.97 2.25
N ARG A 221 -20.50 -14.40 2.46
CA ARG A 221 -21.32 -14.66 3.67
C ARG A 221 -21.76 -16.14 3.76
N GLN A 222 -22.14 -16.74 2.63
CA GLN A 222 -22.51 -18.16 2.59
C GLN A 222 -21.31 -19.07 2.91
N GLU A 223 -20.15 -18.81 2.30
CA GLU A 223 -18.90 -19.55 2.57
C GLU A 223 -18.46 -19.43 4.03
N ALA A 224 -18.51 -18.24 4.60
CA ALA A 224 -18.22 -18.02 6.02
C ALA A 224 -19.17 -18.81 6.93
N SER A 225 -20.46 -18.85 6.62
CA SER A 225 -21.46 -19.65 7.37
C SER A 225 -21.18 -21.15 7.30
N VAL A 226 -20.80 -21.67 6.12
CA VAL A 226 -20.43 -23.08 5.94
C VAL A 226 -19.19 -23.45 6.76
N ARG A 227 -18.15 -22.60 6.72
CA ARG A 227 -16.91 -22.81 7.51
C ARG A 227 -17.19 -22.82 9.01
N LEU A 228 -18.04 -21.91 9.52
CA LEU A 228 -18.43 -21.87 10.92
C LEU A 228 -19.19 -23.14 11.35
N LYS A 229 -20.10 -23.65 10.50
CA LYS A 229 -20.83 -24.90 10.76
C LYS A 229 -19.89 -26.12 10.76
N ALA A 230 -18.91 -26.15 9.85
CA ALA A 230 -17.90 -27.20 9.79
C ALA A 230 -16.99 -27.22 11.03
N ALA A 231 -16.59 -26.07 11.51
CA ALA A 231 -15.75 -25.93 12.70
C ALA A 231 -16.47 -26.29 14.01
N ARG A 232 -17.81 -26.28 14.02
CA ARG A 232 -18.64 -26.66 15.18
C ARG A 232 -19.01 -28.14 15.27
N LYS A 233 -18.63 -28.96 14.26
CA LYS A 233 -18.86 -30.40 14.36
C LYS A 233 -17.94 -31.00 15.43
N PRO A 234 -18.46 -31.75 16.42
CA PRO A 234 -17.62 -32.38 17.43
C PRO A 234 -16.68 -33.38 16.77
N VAL A 235 -15.42 -33.37 17.18
CA VAL A 235 -14.47 -34.42 16.85
C VAL A 235 -14.97 -35.70 17.55
N ILE A 236 -15.56 -36.62 16.80
CA ILE A 236 -15.90 -37.98 17.31
C ILE A 236 -14.54 -38.66 17.46
N THR A 237 -14.04 -38.74 18.69
CA THR A 237 -12.92 -39.63 19.03
C THR A 237 -13.41 -41.07 18.92
N PRO A 238 -12.77 -41.92 18.13
CA PRO A 238 -13.07 -43.35 18.16
C PRO A 238 -12.65 -43.93 19.53
N THR A 239 -13.58 -44.58 20.19
CA THR A 239 -13.32 -45.43 21.38
C THR A 239 -12.57 -46.67 20.99
#